data_a34da00384c8fbf15875ffff4acdb238
#
_entry.id   a34da00384c8fbf15875ffff4acdb238
#
_cell.length_a   1.000
_cell.length_b   1.000
_cell.length_c   1.000
_cell.angle_alpha   90.00
_cell.angle_beta   90.00
_cell.angle_gamma   90.00
#
_symmetry.space_group_name_H-M   'P 1'
#
loop_
_entity.id
_entity.type
_entity.pdbx_description
1 polymer ?
#
loop_
_entity_poly.entity_id
_entity_poly.type
_entity_poly.pdbx_seq_one_letter_code
_entity_poly.pdbx_strand_id
1 'polypeptide(L)'
;MKIAIVGTGYVGLVTGTCFSEMGVDVTCVDVMQEKINNLKNGIIPIYEPGLEDMVRRNYDAGRLNFATDLASILNDVDIVFSAVGTPPDEDGSADLKYVLEVARTIGANMNKYVLVVTKSTVPVGTAQKVKETIQKELEKRGVDIEFDVASNPEFLKEGNAIDDFMKPDRVVVGIESDKAKSLMEKLYKPFMMSNNRLIFTDVPSAEMIKYAANAMLATRISFMNDIANLCEIVGADVNMVRVGIGSDPRIGNKFLYPGCGYGGSCFPKDVKALIKTAEQKGYNMRVLKAVEEVNDIQKEILFEKLLKHFNGNIKGKKIAIWGLSFKPETDDMREAPSLVIINKILEAGGSVSAYDPIAMGECKRIIGDKIDYCTNMYDAVPDADALLLVTEWKEFRVPSWSVIKKAMKRPVVIDGRNIYEKKELLEQGFEYSCIGQ
;
A
#
# COMPACT_ATOMS: atom_id res chain seq x y z
N MET A 1 -22.87 13.20 15.66
CA MET A 1 -22.72 12.09 14.69
C MET A 1 -21.81 11.08 15.31
N LYS A 2 -22.24 9.84 15.39
CA LYS A 2 -21.45 8.71 15.85
C LYS A 2 -21.23 7.76 14.70
N ILE A 3 -20.02 7.24 14.53
CA ILE A 3 -19.69 6.32 13.45
C ILE A 3 -18.99 5.08 13.97
N ALA A 4 -19.18 3.96 13.30
CA ALA A 4 -18.41 2.74 13.48
C ALA A 4 -17.48 2.49 12.29
N ILE A 5 -16.25 2.07 12.56
CA ILE A 5 -15.31 1.61 11.54
C ILE A 5 -15.01 0.14 11.81
N VAL A 6 -15.44 -0.74 10.91
CA VAL A 6 -15.24 -2.19 11.03
C VAL A 6 -13.97 -2.60 10.30
N GLY A 7 -13.04 -3.19 11.03
CA GLY A 7 -11.68 -3.49 10.61
C GLY A 7 -10.68 -2.45 11.15
N THR A 8 -9.71 -2.91 11.93
CA THR A 8 -8.63 -2.07 12.49
C THR A 8 -7.28 -2.36 11.80
N GLY A 9 -7.34 -2.68 10.51
CA GLY A 9 -6.17 -2.66 9.63
C GLY A 9 -5.76 -1.23 9.30
N TYR A 10 -4.83 -1.10 8.36
CA TYR A 10 -4.25 0.19 7.98
C TYR A 10 -5.34 1.25 7.65
N VAL A 11 -6.22 0.93 6.71
CA VAL A 11 -7.26 1.85 6.25
C VAL A 11 -8.24 2.21 7.38
N GLY A 12 -8.72 1.21 8.11
CA GLY A 12 -9.74 1.43 9.14
C GLY A 12 -9.22 2.21 10.34
N LEU A 13 -8.03 1.87 10.84
CA LEU A 13 -7.45 2.56 11.99
C LEU A 13 -7.09 4.02 11.68
N VAL A 14 -6.45 4.27 10.52
CA VAL A 14 -6.15 5.64 10.08
C VAL A 14 -7.43 6.45 9.88
N THR A 15 -8.43 5.87 9.18
CA THR A 15 -9.73 6.53 8.93
C THR A 15 -10.42 6.89 10.24
N GLY A 16 -10.54 5.95 11.17
CA GLY A 16 -11.22 6.16 12.45
C GLY A 16 -10.50 7.21 13.31
N THR A 17 -9.18 7.13 13.36
CA THR A 17 -8.35 8.08 14.10
C THR A 17 -8.45 9.49 13.53
N CYS A 18 -8.39 9.66 12.21
CA CYS A 18 -8.50 10.98 11.58
C CYS A 18 -9.90 11.58 11.73
N PHE A 19 -10.97 10.78 11.66
CA PHE A 19 -12.31 11.28 11.97
C PHE A 19 -12.44 11.72 13.42
N SER A 20 -11.90 10.96 14.37
CA SER A 20 -11.93 11.31 15.78
C SER A 20 -11.12 12.57 16.09
N GLU A 21 -10.00 12.80 15.38
CA GLU A 21 -9.20 14.02 15.48
C GLU A 21 -10.00 15.28 15.10
N MET A 22 -10.93 15.15 14.17
CA MET A 22 -11.85 16.22 13.76
C MET A 22 -13.10 16.33 14.65
N GLY A 23 -13.13 15.62 15.77
CA GLY A 23 -14.20 15.72 16.76
C GLY A 23 -15.41 14.80 16.52
N VAL A 24 -15.32 13.84 15.61
CA VAL A 24 -16.35 12.81 15.41
C VAL A 24 -16.22 11.73 16.50
N ASP A 25 -17.32 11.26 17.05
CA ASP A 25 -17.35 10.13 17.98
C ASP A 25 -17.25 8.82 17.18
N VAL A 26 -16.13 8.14 17.32
CA VAL A 26 -15.75 6.98 16.52
C VAL A 26 -15.56 5.75 17.38
N THR A 27 -16.15 4.62 16.99
CA THR A 27 -15.80 3.30 17.52
C THR A 27 -15.21 2.44 16.41
N CYS A 28 -13.93 2.06 16.56
CA CYS A 28 -13.30 1.08 15.70
C CYS A 28 -13.57 -0.33 16.22
N VAL A 29 -14.02 -1.22 15.32
CA VAL A 29 -14.44 -2.58 15.65
C VAL A 29 -13.54 -3.58 14.95
N ASP A 30 -13.02 -4.57 15.70
CA ASP A 30 -12.28 -5.70 15.12
C ASP A 30 -12.60 -6.98 15.92
N VAL A 31 -12.83 -8.07 15.23
CA VAL A 31 -13.19 -9.35 15.87
C VAL A 31 -12.07 -9.96 16.72
N MET A 32 -10.84 -9.51 16.55
CA MET A 32 -9.66 -10.00 17.28
C MET A 32 -9.53 -9.29 18.62
N GLN A 33 -9.90 -9.98 19.71
CA GLN A 33 -9.85 -9.44 21.07
C GLN A 33 -8.45 -8.96 21.46
N GLU A 34 -7.40 -9.71 21.10
CA GLU A 34 -6.02 -9.35 21.40
C GLU A 34 -5.64 -8.01 20.77
N LYS A 35 -6.03 -7.81 19.50
CA LYS A 35 -5.77 -6.57 18.76
C LYS A 35 -6.48 -5.37 19.38
N ILE A 36 -7.73 -5.55 19.79
CA ILE A 36 -8.49 -4.50 20.51
C ILE A 36 -7.85 -4.21 21.87
N ASN A 37 -7.40 -5.22 22.60
CA ASN A 37 -6.69 -5.02 23.87
C ASN A 37 -5.38 -4.25 23.67
N ASN A 38 -4.61 -4.59 22.64
CA ASN A 38 -3.38 -3.88 22.29
C ASN A 38 -3.66 -2.41 21.96
N LEU A 39 -4.67 -2.12 21.13
CA LEU A 39 -5.06 -0.75 20.78
C LEU A 39 -5.48 0.07 22.02
N LYS A 40 -6.25 -0.49 22.93
CA LYS A 40 -6.63 0.14 24.21
C LYS A 40 -5.42 0.44 25.12
N ASN A 41 -4.35 -0.33 24.98
CA ASN A 41 -3.09 -0.13 25.68
C ASN A 41 -2.08 0.74 24.92
N GLY A 42 -2.49 1.35 23.81
CA GLY A 42 -1.64 2.21 22.96
C GLY A 42 -0.64 1.46 22.09
N ILE A 43 -0.80 0.12 21.93
CA ILE A 43 0.04 -0.70 21.05
C ILE A 43 -0.62 -0.73 19.67
N ILE A 44 -0.01 -0.04 18.71
CA ILE A 44 -0.54 0.13 17.36
C ILE A 44 -0.01 -0.98 16.45
N PRO A 45 -0.89 -1.74 15.75
CA PRO A 45 -0.49 -2.92 14.97
C PRO A 45 0.10 -2.60 13.59
N ILE A 46 0.27 -1.33 13.25
CA ILE A 46 0.76 -0.85 11.95
C ILE A 46 1.76 0.28 12.15
N TYR A 47 2.70 0.39 11.25
CA TYR A 47 3.61 1.55 11.23
C TYR A 47 3.04 2.65 10.32
N GLU A 48 2.76 3.81 10.90
CA GLU A 48 2.40 5.05 10.19
C GLU A 48 2.89 6.23 11.03
N PRO A 49 3.72 7.13 10.46
CA PRO A 49 4.26 8.27 11.20
C PRO A 49 3.18 9.12 11.85
N GLY A 50 3.27 9.34 13.17
CA GLY A 50 2.34 10.17 13.94
C GLY A 50 1.01 9.50 14.33
N LEU A 51 0.74 8.27 13.89
CA LEU A 51 -0.53 7.60 14.19
C LEU A 51 -0.65 7.23 15.67
N GLU A 52 0.41 6.73 16.29
CA GLU A 52 0.39 6.31 17.70
C GLU A 52 -0.05 7.44 18.61
N ASP A 53 0.58 8.60 18.50
CA ASP A 53 0.25 9.79 19.30
C ASP A 53 -1.18 10.26 19.04
N MET A 54 -1.65 10.20 17.79
CA MET A 54 -3.00 10.60 17.42
C MET A 54 -4.05 9.62 17.97
N VAL A 55 -3.82 8.33 17.95
CA VAL A 55 -4.68 7.30 18.55
C VAL A 55 -4.78 7.55 20.06
N ARG A 56 -3.65 7.66 20.73
CA ARG A 56 -3.58 7.83 22.19
C ARG A 56 -4.38 9.05 22.67
N ARG A 57 -4.09 10.26 22.11
CA ARG A 57 -4.79 11.46 22.52
C ARG A 57 -6.31 11.45 22.25
N ASN A 58 -6.75 10.79 21.17
CA ASN A 58 -8.19 10.69 20.87
C ASN A 58 -8.88 9.63 21.72
N TYR A 59 -8.20 8.55 22.06
CA TYR A 59 -8.68 7.54 22.99
C TYR A 59 -8.84 8.13 24.40
N ASP A 60 -7.83 8.83 24.90
CA ASP A 60 -7.86 9.50 26.22
C ASP A 60 -8.94 10.58 26.30
N ALA A 61 -9.21 11.25 25.17
CA ALA A 61 -10.28 12.26 25.08
C ALA A 61 -11.68 11.64 24.91
N GLY A 62 -11.80 10.31 24.82
CA GLY A 62 -13.08 9.61 24.67
C GLY A 62 -13.76 9.76 23.31
N ARG A 63 -13.06 10.31 22.31
CA ARG A 63 -13.56 10.44 20.92
C ARG A 63 -13.31 9.22 20.06
N LEU A 64 -12.27 8.46 20.35
CA LEU A 64 -11.92 7.19 19.69
C LEU A 64 -12.12 6.06 20.67
N ASN A 65 -12.92 5.08 20.30
CA ASN A 65 -13.23 3.89 21.10
C ASN A 65 -12.91 2.62 20.33
N PHE A 66 -12.74 1.50 21.05
CA PHE A 66 -12.44 0.20 20.47
C PHE A 66 -13.38 -0.86 21.00
N ALA A 67 -13.98 -1.67 20.12
CA ALA A 67 -14.91 -2.74 20.46
C ALA A 67 -14.64 -3.99 19.63
N THR A 68 -15.12 -5.14 20.11
CA THR A 68 -15.02 -6.41 19.37
C THR A 68 -16.33 -6.82 18.70
N ASP A 69 -17.44 -6.20 19.07
CA ASP A 69 -18.76 -6.55 18.60
C ASP A 69 -19.49 -5.35 17.99
N LEU A 70 -19.74 -5.41 16.68
CA LEU A 70 -20.48 -4.40 15.96
C LEU A 70 -21.96 -4.36 16.39
N ALA A 71 -22.56 -5.53 16.69
CA ALA A 71 -23.97 -5.61 17.04
C ALA A 71 -24.30 -4.79 18.29
N SER A 72 -23.39 -4.79 19.27
CA SER A 72 -23.59 -4.08 20.55
C SER A 72 -23.64 -2.56 20.42
N ILE A 73 -23.04 -1.98 19.37
CA ILE A 73 -22.96 -0.52 19.17
C ILE A 73 -23.81 -0.02 17.99
N LEU A 74 -24.35 -0.93 17.18
CA LEU A 74 -24.96 -0.61 15.89
C LEU A 74 -26.11 0.38 16.01
N ASN A 75 -26.91 0.29 17.07
CA ASN A 75 -28.06 1.16 17.27
C ASN A 75 -27.70 2.57 17.80
N ASP A 76 -26.45 2.80 18.16
CA ASP A 76 -25.95 4.10 18.60
C ASP A 76 -25.27 4.91 17.49
N VAL A 77 -24.93 4.26 16.36
CA VAL A 77 -24.20 4.89 15.25
C VAL A 77 -25.10 5.31 14.10
N ASP A 78 -24.69 6.35 13.38
CA ASP A 78 -25.39 6.88 12.20
C ASP A 78 -24.82 6.28 10.90
N ILE A 79 -23.50 5.99 10.90
CA ILE A 79 -22.77 5.49 9.74
C ILE A 79 -21.89 4.32 10.18
N VAL A 80 -21.87 3.25 9.40
CA VAL A 80 -20.93 2.13 9.54
C VAL A 80 -20.03 2.07 8.32
N PHE A 81 -18.73 2.24 8.52
CA PHE A 81 -17.71 2.02 7.50
C PHE A 81 -17.21 0.58 7.56
N SER A 82 -17.29 -0.13 6.46
CA SER A 82 -16.62 -1.41 6.27
C SER A 82 -15.21 -1.17 5.70
N ALA A 83 -14.19 -1.35 6.53
CA ALA A 83 -12.78 -1.22 6.19
C ALA A 83 -12.02 -2.54 6.41
N VAL A 84 -12.73 -3.65 6.25
CA VAL A 84 -12.18 -5.01 6.39
C VAL A 84 -11.30 -5.39 5.21
N GLY A 85 -10.39 -6.35 5.42
CA GLY A 85 -9.51 -6.84 4.38
C GLY A 85 -10.29 -7.50 3.22
N THR A 86 -9.78 -7.30 2.01
CA THR A 86 -10.23 -7.97 0.79
C THR A 86 -9.03 -8.68 0.15
N PRO A 87 -8.54 -9.78 0.77
CA PRO A 87 -7.39 -10.50 0.25
C PRO A 87 -7.71 -11.08 -1.14
N PRO A 88 -6.68 -11.37 -1.96
CA PRO A 88 -6.90 -12.09 -3.19
C PRO A 88 -7.39 -13.51 -2.88
N ASP A 89 -8.36 -13.99 -3.65
CA ASP A 89 -8.78 -15.39 -3.69
C ASP A 89 -7.78 -16.21 -4.54
N GLU A 90 -7.89 -17.53 -4.51
CA GLU A 90 -7.01 -18.44 -5.29
C GLU A 90 -6.98 -18.11 -6.78
N ASP A 91 -8.08 -17.61 -7.33
CA ASP A 91 -8.20 -17.24 -8.74
C ASP A 91 -7.76 -15.80 -9.06
N GLY A 92 -7.25 -15.05 -8.06
CA GLY A 92 -6.82 -13.66 -8.17
C GLY A 92 -7.95 -12.62 -8.05
N SER A 93 -9.21 -13.05 -7.86
CA SER A 93 -10.32 -12.14 -7.53
C SER A 93 -10.22 -11.65 -6.08
N ALA A 94 -10.98 -10.61 -5.74
CA ALA A 94 -11.04 -10.15 -4.34
C ALA A 94 -12.02 -11.02 -3.54
N ASP A 95 -11.56 -11.57 -2.41
CA ASP A 95 -12.44 -12.27 -1.46
C ASP A 95 -13.31 -11.24 -0.71
N LEU A 96 -14.64 -11.37 -0.87
CA LEU A 96 -15.63 -10.50 -0.26
C LEU A 96 -16.23 -11.06 1.03
N LYS A 97 -15.75 -12.19 1.52
CA LYS A 97 -16.31 -12.88 2.68
C LYS A 97 -16.49 -11.95 3.88
N TYR A 98 -15.46 -11.20 4.22
CA TYR A 98 -15.51 -10.30 5.38
C TYR A 98 -16.42 -9.10 5.16
N VAL A 99 -16.48 -8.55 3.94
CA VAL A 99 -17.40 -7.45 3.58
C VAL A 99 -18.85 -7.91 3.73
N LEU A 100 -19.18 -9.10 3.24
CA LEU A 100 -20.53 -9.67 3.34
C LEU A 100 -20.89 -10.10 4.76
N GLU A 101 -19.91 -10.49 5.59
CA GLU A 101 -20.14 -10.79 7.00
C GLU A 101 -20.53 -9.54 7.80
N VAL A 102 -19.85 -8.41 7.54
CA VAL A 102 -20.25 -7.11 8.10
C VAL A 102 -21.69 -6.75 7.68
N ALA A 103 -22.03 -6.96 6.40
CA ALA A 103 -23.39 -6.72 5.90
C ALA A 103 -24.44 -7.60 6.61
N ARG A 104 -24.16 -8.89 6.80
CA ARG A 104 -25.03 -9.80 7.57
C ARG A 104 -25.23 -9.33 9.00
N THR A 105 -24.14 -8.96 9.68
CA THR A 105 -24.19 -8.46 11.06
C THR A 105 -25.07 -7.21 11.16
N ILE A 106 -24.94 -6.29 10.21
CA ILE A 106 -25.76 -5.08 10.16
C ILE A 106 -27.25 -5.45 9.97
N GLY A 107 -27.59 -6.22 8.94
CA GLY A 107 -28.97 -6.60 8.66
C GLY A 107 -29.63 -7.41 9.79
N ALA A 108 -28.85 -8.27 10.45
CA ALA A 108 -29.34 -9.08 11.57
C ALA A 108 -29.62 -8.27 12.85
N ASN A 109 -29.00 -7.08 13.05
CA ASN A 109 -29.02 -6.38 14.33
C ASN A 109 -29.52 -4.92 14.27
N MET A 110 -29.58 -4.28 13.10
CA MET A 110 -30.02 -2.90 13.00
C MET A 110 -31.52 -2.76 13.37
N ASN A 111 -31.84 -1.68 14.09
CA ASN A 111 -33.23 -1.34 14.49
C ASN A 111 -33.62 0.09 14.11
N LYS A 112 -32.73 0.82 13.47
CA LYS A 112 -32.97 2.16 12.93
C LYS A 112 -32.19 2.33 11.62
N TYR A 113 -32.46 3.44 10.92
CA TYR A 113 -31.69 3.81 9.73
C TYR A 113 -30.18 3.85 10.03
N VAL A 114 -29.38 3.24 9.15
CA VAL A 114 -27.93 3.29 9.15
C VAL A 114 -27.46 3.47 7.71
N LEU A 115 -26.50 4.37 7.50
CA LEU A 115 -25.73 4.44 6.26
C LEU A 115 -24.55 3.47 6.33
N VAL A 116 -24.51 2.50 5.43
CA VAL A 116 -23.43 1.51 5.31
C VAL A 116 -22.47 1.93 4.21
N VAL A 117 -21.22 2.16 4.54
CA VAL A 117 -20.22 2.69 3.61
C VAL A 117 -19.09 1.67 3.41
N THR A 118 -18.90 1.22 2.19
CA THR A 118 -17.74 0.39 1.83
C THR A 118 -16.53 1.29 1.62
N LYS A 119 -15.54 1.16 2.49
CA LYS A 119 -14.25 1.86 2.43
C LYS A 119 -13.16 0.99 1.79
N SER A 120 -13.25 -0.32 1.97
CA SER A 120 -12.35 -1.30 1.35
C SER A 120 -12.36 -1.18 -0.17
N THR A 121 -11.23 -1.48 -0.81
CA THR A 121 -11.15 -1.62 -2.27
C THR A 121 -11.84 -2.92 -2.69
N VAL A 122 -12.93 -2.79 -3.42
CA VAL A 122 -13.81 -3.90 -3.80
C VAL A 122 -14.17 -3.85 -5.28
N PRO A 123 -14.40 -5.01 -5.94
CA PRO A 123 -14.86 -5.05 -7.32
C PRO A 123 -16.20 -4.32 -7.53
N VAL A 124 -16.37 -3.80 -8.74
CA VAL A 124 -17.64 -3.16 -9.15
C VAL A 124 -18.81 -4.13 -8.99
N GLY A 125 -19.87 -3.65 -8.35
CA GLY A 125 -21.05 -4.43 -8.00
C GLY A 125 -21.04 -4.99 -6.58
N THR A 126 -20.01 -4.71 -5.78
CA THR A 126 -19.94 -5.18 -4.39
C THR A 126 -20.98 -4.49 -3.51
N ALA A 127 -21.21 -3.19 -3.68
CA ALA A 127 -22.23 -2.48 -2.92
C ALA A 127 -23.64 -3.06 -3.14
N GLN A 128 -23.94 -3.51 -4.35
CA GLN A 128 -25.20 -4.20 -4.62
C GLN A 128 -25.32 -5.52 -3.83
N LYS A 129 -24.23 -6.31 -3.76
CA LYS A 129 -24.19 -7.54 -2.93
C LYS A 129 -24.36 -7.24 -1.44
N VAL A 130 -23.74 -6.15 -0.96
CA VAL A 130 -23.92 -5.67 0.43
C VAL A 130 -25.39 -5.33 0.69
N LYS A 131 -26.02 -4.55 -0.20
CA LYS A 131 -27.43 -4.16 -0.12
C LYS A 131 -28.37 -5.39 -0.07
N GLU A 132 -28.17 -6.34 -0.99
CA GLU A 132 -28.94 -7.58 -1.03
C GLU A 132 -28.74 -8.44 0.23
N THR A 133 -27.54 -8.47 0.77
CA THR A 133 -27.24 -9.23 1.99
C THR A 133 -27.94 -8.64 3.20
N ILE A 134 -27.91 -7.32 3.37
CA ILE A 134 -28.64 -6.63 4.44
C ILE A 134 -30.14 -6.87 4.30
N GLN A 135 -30.69 -6.67 3.09
CA GLN A 135 -32.10 -6.85 2.81
C GLN A 135 -32.59 -8.26 3.16
N LYS A 136 -31.85 -9.29 2.79
CA LYS A 136 -32.15 -10.69 3.15
C LYS A 136 -32.22 -10.92 4.66
N GLU A 137 -31.37 -10.30 5.44
CA GLU A 137 -31.38 -10.44 6.90
C GLU A 137 -32.59 -9.69 7.51
N LEU A 138 -32.97 -8.52 6.99
CA LEU A 138 -34.18 -7.81 7.40
C LEU A 138 -35.44 -8.62 7.09
N GLU A 139 -35.52 -9.22 5.90
CA GLU A 139 -36.62 -10.11 5.49
C GLU A 139 -36.78 -11.32 6.42
N LYS A 140 -35.65 -11.98 6.79
CA LYS A 140 -35.63 -13.09 7.76
C LYS A 140 -36.21 -12.68 9.12
N ARG A 141 -35.97 -11.43 9.53
CA ARG A 141 -36.49 -10.86 10.79
C ARG A 141 -37.92 -10.38 10.68
N GLY A 142 -38.51 -10.29 9.46
CA GLY A 142 -39.84 -9.76 9.21
C GLY A 142 -39.96 -8.26 9.53
N VAL A 143 -38.90 -7.49 9.36
CA VAL A 143 -38.85 -6.04 9.62
C VAL A 143 -38.53 -5.26 8.34
N ASP A 144 -39.09 -4.05 8.25
CA ASP A 144 -38.83 -3.09 7.18
C ASP A 144 -38.14 -1.88 7.77
N ILE A 145 -36.80 -1.84 7.65
CA ILE A 145 -35.96 -0.78 8.17
C ILE A 145 -35.20 -0.17 7.00
N GLU A 146 -35.37 1.13 6.80
CA GLU A 146 -34.63 1.89 5.78
C GLU A 146 -33.15 1.90 6.04
N PHE A 147 -32.34 1.73 4.99
CA PHE A 147 -30.88 1.87 5.00
C PHE A 147 -30.39 2.29 3.62
N ASP A 148 -29.20 2.87 3.59
CA ASP A 148 -28.47 3.17 2.34
C ASP A 148 -27.13 2.45 2.33
N VAL A 149 -26.63 2.15 1.12
CA VAL A 149 -25.28 1.66 0.89
C VAL A 149 -24.54 2.66 0.02
N ALA A 150 -23.33 3.02 0.45
CA ALA A 150 -22.45 3.92 -0.28
C ALA A 150 -21.08 3.25 -0.51
N SER A 151 -20.37 3.69 -1.54
CA SER A 151 -18.96 3.37 -1.78
C SER A 151 -18.12 4.62 -1.56
N ASN A 152 -17.11 4.54 -0.68
CA ASN A 152 -16.20 5.62 -0.40
C ASN A 152 -14.76 5.10 -0.41
N PRO A 153 -14.22 4.80 -1.59
CA PRO A 153 -12.87 4.26 -1.71
C PRO A 153 -11.83 5.21 -1.09
N GLU A 154 -10.75 4.63 -0.56
CA GLU A 154 -9.64 5.38 0.01
C GLU A 154 -8.53 5.60 -1.03
N PHE A 155 -7.74 6.64 -0.83
CA PHE A 155 -6.57 6.97 -1.66
C PHE A 155 -5.34 7.26 -0.79
N LEU A 156 -5.26 6.58 0.35
CA LEU A 156 -4.19 6.75 1.32
C LEU A 156 -2.89 6.12 0.82
N LYS A 157 -1.78 6.76 1.12
CA LYS A 157 -0.45 6.23 0.88
C LYS A 157 0.18 5.83 2.22
N GLU A 158 0.53 4.58 2.39
CA GLU A 158 1.28 4.13 3.57
C GLU A 158 2.50 5.04 3.79
N GLY A 159 2.75 5.41 5.05
CA GLY A 159 3.80 6.37 5.40
C GLY A 159 3.43 7.85 5.25
N ASN A 160 2.24 8.17 4.68
CA ASN A 160 1.72 9.54 4.56
C ASN A 160 0.18 9.58 4.65
N ALA A 161 -0.42 8.55 5.22
CA ALA A 161 -1.87 8.37 5.17
C ALA A 161 -2.63 9.38 6.03
N ILE A 162 -2.05 9.82 7.13
CA ILE A 162 -2.63 10.87 7.97
C ILE A 162 -2.77 12.17 7.18
N ASP A 163 -1.72 12.63 6.53
CA ASP A 163 -1.76 13.86 5.72
C ASP A 163 -2.71 13.72 4.54
N ASP A 164 -2.71 12.57 3.85
CA ASP A 164 -3.60 12.28 2.75
C ASP A 164 -5.08 12.28 3.17
N PHE A 165 -5.38 11.85 4.40
CA PHE A 165 -6.73 11.86 4.94
C PHE A 165 -7.15 13.26 5.43
N MET A 166 -6.26 13.95 6.16
CA MET A 166 -6.53 15.26 6.74
C MET A 166 -6.59 16.37 5.69
N LYS A 167 -5.84 16.21 4.58
CA LYS A 167 -5.76 17.16 3.47
C LYS A 167 -5.93 16.43 2.12
N PRO A 168 -7.08 15.81 1.87
CA PRO A 168 -7.26 14.95 0.71
C PRO A 168 -7.19 15.75 -0.60
N ASP A 169 -6.54 15.17 -1.62
CA ASP A 169 -6.63 15.69 -2.98
C ASP A 169 -8.05 15.58 -3.53
N ARG A 170 -8.77 14.53 -3.13
CA ARG A 170 -10.17 14.26 -3.43
C ARG A 170 -10.76 13.26 -2.45
N VAL A 171 -12.06 13.35 -2.24
CA VAL A 171 -12.89 12.31 -1.61
C VAL A 171 -13.96 11.90 -2.60
N VAL A 172 -14.03 10.63 -2.94
CA VAL A 172 -15.03 10.07 -3.87
C VAL A 172 -16.10 9.34 -3.07
N VAL A 173 -17.35 9.63 -3.35
CA VAL A 173 -18.50 8.97 -2.70
C VAL A 173 -19.52 8.57 -3.77
N GLY A 174 -19.69 7.26 -3.94
CA GLY A 174 -20.77 6.69 -4.73
C GLY A 174 -22.02 6.50 -3.87
N ILE A 175 -23.11 7.10 -4.26
CA ILE A 175 -24.39 7.10 -3.51
C ILE A 175 -25.60 7.09 -4.42
N GLU A 176 -26.76 6.71 -3.87
CA GLU A 176 -28.04 6.65 -4.58
C GLU A 176 -29.12 7.55 -3.95
N SER A 177 -28.92 8.09 -2.72
CA SER A 177 -29.93 8.88 -2.02
C SER A 177 -29.42 10.23 -1.53
N ASP A 178 -30.31 11.24 -1.47
CA ASP A 178 -30.00 12.57 -0.92
C ASP A 178 -29.72 12.52 0.58
N LYS A 179 -30.33 11.57 1.30
CA LYS A 179 -30.10 11.35 2.73
C LYS A 179 -28.68 10.90 3.01
N ALA A 180 -28.20 9.89 2.26
CA ALA A 180 -26.81 9.44 2.33
C ALA A 180 -25.83 10.55 1.92
N LYS A 181 -26.15 11.32 0.88
CA LYS A 181 -25.36 12.48 0.44
C LYS A 181 -25.19 13.49 1.56
N SER A 182 -26.27 13.90 2.19
CA SER A 182 -26.27 14.86 3.29
C SER A 182 -25.42 14.41 4.49
N LEU A 183 -25.46 13.10 4.84
CA LEU A 183 -24.65 12.53 5.90
C LEU A 183 -23.15 12.56 5.56
N MET A 184 -22.78 12.19 4.33
CA MET A 184 -21.39 12.17 3.87
C MET A 184 -20.85 13.61 3.73
N GLU A 185 -21.63 14.57 3.24
CA GLU A 185 -21.28 15.99 3.21
C GLU A 185 -20.96 16.51 4.61
N LYS A 186 -21.85 16.23 5.58
CA LYS A 186 -21.68 16.64 6.96
C LYS A 186 -20.42 16.04 7.58
N LEU A 187 -20.15 14.74 7.32
CA LEU A 187 -18.99 14.04 7.85
C LEU A 187 -17.67 14.60 7.30
N TYR A 188 -17.60 14.83 5.98
CA TYR A 188 -16.38 15.30 5.33
C TYR A 188 -16.18 16.81 5.33
N LYS A 189 -17.19 17.60 5.74
CA LYS A 189 -17.12 19.08 5.77
C LYS A 189 -15.86 19.64 6.45
N PRO A 190 -15.40 19.12 7.60
CA PRO A 190 -14.21 19.63 8.26
C PRO A 190 -12.92 19.49 7.43
N PHE A 191 -12.86 18.53 6.51
CA PHE A 191 -11.70 18.26 5.66
C PHE A 191 -11.68 19.10 4.37
N MET A 192 -12.77 19.85 4.09
CA MET A 192 -12.99 20.57 2.83
C MET A 192 -12.87 22.09 2.98
N MET A 193 -12.19 22.59 4.04
CA MET A 193 -12.19 24.02 4.41
C MET A 193 -11.59 24.96 3.35
N SER A 194 -10.70 24.48 2.48
CA SER A 194 -10.03 25.34 1.48
C SER A 194 -10.48 25.11 0.04
N ASN A 195 -11.04 23.94 -0.29
CA ASN A 195 -11.56 23.61 -1.62
C ASN A 195 -12.58 22.47 -1.51
N ASN A 196 -13.68 22.54 -2.26
CA ASN A 196 -14.63 21.42 -2.33
C ASN A 196 -14.03 20.31 -3.21
N ARG A 197 -13.45 19.31 -2.57
CA ARG A 197 -12.83 18.14 -3.21
C ARG A 197 -13.68 16.88 -3.10
N LEU A 198 -14.93 17.04 -2.67
CA LEU A 198 -15.88 15.94 -2.52
C LEU A 198 -16.60 15.70 -3.85
N ILE A 199 -16.36 14.54 -4.41
CA ILE A 199 -16.93 14.09 -5.70
C ILE A 199 -18.01 13.07 -5.42
N PHE A 200 -19.26 13.42 -5.72
CA PHE A 200 -20.38 12.49 -5.70
C PHE A 200 -20.59 11.88 -7.09
N THR A 201 -20.80 10.58 -7.13
CA THR A 201 -21.07 9.82 -8.35
C THR A 201 -21.99 8.64 -8.04
N ASP A 202 -22.36 7.86 -9.05
CA ASP A 202 -22.99 6.56 -8.84
C ASP A 202 -22.02 5.57 -8.18
N VAL A 203 -22.59 4.54 -7.57
CA VAL A 203 -21.81 3.57 -6.79
C VAL A 203 -20.82 2.77 -7.65
N PRO A 204 -21.23 2.21 -8.83
CA PRO A 204 -20.30 1.49 -9.70
C PRO A 204 -19.11 2.34 -10.16
N SER A 205 -19.34 3.62 -10.47
CA SER A 205 -18.27 4.55 -10.86
C SER A 205 -17.30 4.81 -9.70
N ALA A 206 -17.80 4.96 -8.46
CA ALA A 206 -16.93 5.13 -7.29
C ALA A 206 -16.04 3.90 -7.05
N GLU A 207 -16.58 2.68 -7.14
CA GLU A 207 -15.83 1.43 -7.05
C GLU A 207 -14.76 1.35 -8.16
N MET A 208 -15.11 1.70 -9.42
CA MET A 208 -14.18 1.67 -10.54
C MET A 208 -13.07 2.72 -10.43
N ILE A 209 -13.34 3.93 -9.93
CA ILE A 209 -12.36 5.02 -9.81
C ILE A 209 -11.13 4.58 -9.01
N LYS A 210 -11.31 3.82 -7.93
CA LYS A 210 -10.18 3.32 -7.12
C LYS A 210 -9.28 2.40 -7.93
N TYR A 211 -9.86 1.40 -8.59
CA TYR A 211 -9.11 0.46 -9.42
C TYR A 211 -8.41 1.15 -10.59
N ALA A 212 -9.12 2.03 -11.30
CA ALA A 212 -8.56 2.77 -12.42
C ALA A 212 -7.39 3.68 -11.99
N ALA A 213 -7.51 4.34 -10.83
CA ALA A 213 -6.44 5.18 -10.30
C ALA A 213 -5.17 4.35 -9.99
N ASN A 214 -5.31 3.24 -9.25
CA ASN A 214 -4.18 2.37 -8.91
C ASN A 214 -3.57 1.71 -10.17
N ALA A 215 -4.40 1.27 -11.11
CA ALA A 215 -3.95 0.72 -12.38
C ALA A 215 -3.17 1.74 -13.22
N MET A 216 -3.62 3.00 -13.28
CA MET A 216 -2.89 4.07 -13.97
C MET A 216 -1.53 4.33 -13.34
N LEU A 217 -1.44 4.37 -12.00
CA LEU A 217 -0.18 4.59 -11.30
C LEU A 217 0.79 3.41 -11.53
N ALA A 218 0.32 2.18 -11.46
CA ALA A 218 1.10 0.99 -11.78
C ALA A 218 1.58 0.99 -13.24
N THR A 219 0.72 1.40 -14.18
CA THR A 219 1.07 1.53 -15.60
C THR A 219 2.20 2.53 -15.80
N ARG A 220 2.19 3.68 -15.13
CA ARG A 220 3.26 4.68 -15.24
C ARG A 220 4.60 4.14 -14.74
N ILE A 221 4.59 3.38 -13.65
CA ILE A 221 5.82 2.76 -13.10
C ILE A 221 6.36 1.71 -14.08
N SER A 222 5.53 0.76 -14.52
CA SER A 222 5.95 -0.27 -15.46
C SER A 222 6.39 0.31 -16.81
N PHE A 223 5.69 1.32 -17.33
CA PHE A 223 6.10 2.03 -18.55
C PHE A 223 7.50 2.62 -18.40
N MET A 224 7.80 3.31 -17.29
CA MET A 224 9.13 3.88 -17.07
C MET A 224 10.20 2.83 -16.85
N ASN A 225 9.88 1.71 -16.24
CA ASN A 225 10.80 0.59 -16.10
C ASN A 225 11.14 -0.04 -17.45
N ASP A 226 10.14 -0.23 -18.31
CA ASP A 226 10.34 -0.74 -19.67
C ASP A 226 11.19 0.22 -20.52
N ILE A 227 10.91 1.53 -20.45
CA ILE A 227 11.75 2.56 -21.07
C ILE A 227 13.18 2.55 -20.50
N ALA A 228 13.35 2.36 -19.19
CA ALA A 228 14.68 2.30 -18.57
C ALA A 228 15.51 1.12 -19.10
N ASN A 229 14.89 -0.04 -19.24
CA ASN A 229 15.54 -1.22 -19.80
C ASN A 229 15.96 -0.99 -21.26
N LEU A 230 15.12 -0.32 -22.05
CA LEU A 230 15.48 0.07 -23.42
C LEU A 230 16.61 1.10 -23.45
N CYS A 231 16.61 2.09 -22.53
CA CYS A 231 17.67 3.08 -22.43
C CYS A 231 19.06 2.45 -22.27
N GLU A 232 19.19 1.41 -21.43
CA GLU A 232 20.44 0.67 -21.28
C GLU A 232 20.93 0.03 -22.58
N ILE A 233 20.01 -0.44 -23.43
CA ILE A 233 20.35 -1.08 -24.70
C ILE A 233 20.80 -0.06 -25.76
N VAL A 234 20.12 1.09 -25.81
CA VAL A 234 20.38 2.11 -26.84
C VAL A 234 21.36 3.20 -26.40
N GLY A 235 21.83 3.15 -25.15
CA GLY A 235 22.79 4.14 -24.61
C GLY A 235 22.18 5.48 -24.24
N ALA A 236 20.88 5.52 -23.91
CA ALA A 236 20.21 6.71 -23.39
C ALA A 236 20.22 6.75 -21.86
N ASP A 237 20.05 7.93 -21.27
CA ASP A 237 19.90 8.11 -19.84
C ASP A 237 18.41 8.26 -19.47
N VAL A 238 17.88 7.30 -18.75
CA VAL A 238 16.46 7.29 -18.32
C VAL A 238 16.11 8.48 -17.44
N ASN A 239 17.05 9.01 -16.65
CA ASN A 239 16.77 10.20 -15.81
C ASN A 239 16.52 11.42 -16.68
N MET A 240 17.27 11.58 -17.78
CA MET A 240 17.03 12.66 -18.74
C MET A 240 15.74 12.44 -19.51
N VAL A 241 15.43 11.20 -19.91
CA VAL A 241 14.14 10.87 -20.54
C VAL A 241 12.99 11.21 -19.59
N ARG A 242 13.07 10.83 -18.33
CA ARG A 242 12.09 11.14 -17.28
C ARG A 242 11.87 12.65 -17.13
N VAL A 243 12.95 13.42 -17.04
CA VAL A 243 12.86 14.89 -16.93
C VAL A 243 12.23 15.48 -18.18
N GLY A 244 12.64 15.02 -19.36
CA GLY A 244 12.12 15.50 -20.64
C GLY A 244 10.62 15.27 -20.79
N ILE A 245 10.14 14.03 -20.63
CA ILE A 245 8.71 13.72 -20.77
C ILE A 245 7.88 14.29 -19.61
N GLY A 246 8.43 14.32 -18.39
CA GLY A 246 7.76 14.84 -17.21
C GLY A 246 7.56 16.36 -17.20
N SER A 247 8.31 17.10 -18.03
CA SER A 247 8.15 18.55 -18.23
C SER A 247 6.90 18.91 -19.04
N ASP A 248 6.33 17.96 -19.79
CA ASP A 248 5.04 18.15 -20.47
C ASP A 248 3.90 18.13 -19.43
N PRO A 249 3.12 19.23 -19.28
CA PRO A 249 2.04 19.30 -18.29
C PRO A 249 0.93 18.26 -18.52
N ARG A 250 0.80 17.72 -19.73
CA ARG A 250 -0.15 16.64 -20.04
C ARG A 250 0.28 15.31 -19.43
N ILE A 251 1.57 15.11 -19.17
CA ILE A 251 2.16 13.92 -18.56
C ILE A 251 2.41 14.17 -17.08
N GLY A 252 3.12 15.25 -16.73
CA GLY A 252 3.56 15.57 -15.38
C GLY A 252 4.62 14.60 -14.86
N ASN A 253 5.31 14.97 -13.79
CA ASN A 253 6.53 14.30 -13.31
C ASN A 253 6.30 13.18 -12.27
N LYS A 254 5.06 12.97 -11.83
CA LYS A 254 4.76 12.01 -10.76
C LYS A 254 4.68 10.58 -11.30
N PHE A 255 5.19 9.60 -10.54
CA PHE A 255 5.19 8.17 -10.89
C PHE A 255 5.97 7.82 -12.16
N LEU A 256 7.02 8.60 -12.48
CA LEU A 256 7.92 8.36 -13.61
C LEU A 256 9.33 7.92 -13.17
N TYR A 257 9.51 7.51 -11.93
CA TYR A 257 10.80 7.06 -11.43
C TYR A 257 10.98 5.57 -11.72
N PRO A 258 11.99 5.18 -12.51
CA PRO A 258 12.32 3.77 -12.70
C PRO A 258 12.91 3.17 -11.43
N GLY A 259 12.77 1.86 -11.26
CA GLY A 259 13.28 1.15 -10.10
C GLY A 259 13.20 -0.36 -10.28
N CYS A 260 13.30 -1.09 -9.19
CA CYS A 260 13.26 -2.56 -9.18
C CYS A 260 11.85 -3.15 -9.13
N GLY A 261 10.86 -2.47 -9.70
CA GLY A 261 9.46 -2.89 -9.70
C GLY A 261 8.68 -2.35 -8.50
N TYR A 262 7.35 -2.45 -8.59
CA TYR A 262 6.45 -2.09 -7.50
C TYR A 262 6.00 -3.32 -6.71
N GLY A 263 5.70 -3.08 -5.43
CA GLY A 263 5.14 -4.04 -4.50
C GLY A 263 4.04 -3.40 -3.65
N GLY A 264 3.91 -3.87 -2.42
CA GLY A 264 2.93 -3.40 -1.45
C GLY A 264 1.56 -4.07 -1.59
N SER A 265 0.67 -3.73 -0.69
CA SER A 265 -0.65 -4.33 -0.56
C SER A 265 -1.66 -3.91 -1.64
N CYS A 266 -1.40 -2.80 -2.36
CA CYS A 266 -2.40 -2.16 -3.21
C CYS A 266 -2.18 -2.48 -4.69
N PHE A 267 -1.09 -2.01 -5.31
CA PHE A 267 -0.93 -2.09 -6.75
C PHE A 267 -1.00 -3.51 -7.31
N PRO A 268 -0.24 -4.50 -6.79
CA PRO A 268 -0.29 -5.85 -7.35
C PRO A 268 -1.69 -6.47 -7.22
N LYS A 269 -2.31 -6.33 -6.05
CA LYS A 269 -3.63 -6.88 -5.78
C LYS A 269 -4.70 -6.23 -6.66
N ASP A 270 -4.71 -4.91 -6.75
CA ASP A 270 -5.79 -4.18 -7.42
C ASP A 270 -5.70 -4.32 -8.95
N VAL A 271 -4.48 -4.35 -9.52
CA VAL A 271 -4.28 -4.60 -10.96
C VAL A 271 -4.74 -6.02 -11.31
N LYS A 272 -4.34 -7.05 -10.54
CA LYS A 272 -4.76 -8.43 -10.76
C LYS A 272 -6.28 -8.59 -10.61
N ALA A 273 -6.88 -7.98 -9.58
CA ALA A 273 -8.33 -8.02 -9.37
C ALA A 273 -9.11 -7.35 -10.51
N LEU A 274 -8.61 -6.23 -11.04
CA LEU A 274 -9.25 -5.56 -12.19
C LEU A 274 -9.15 -6.40 -13.47
N ILE A 275 -7.99 -7.01 -13.74
CA ILE A 275 -7.82 -7.95 -14.86
C ILE A 275 -8.83 -9.11 -14.73
N LYS A 276 -8.94 -9.70 -13.54
CA LYS A 276 -9.85 -10.82 -13.28
C LYS A 276 -11.31 -10.42 -13.43
N THR A 277 -11.69 -9.25 -12.91
CA THR A 277 -13.05 -8.70 -13.08
C THR A 277 -13.40 -8.54 -14.57
N ALA A 278 -12.47 -8.04 -15.38
CA ALA A 278 -12.66 -7.89 -16.81
C ALA A 278 -12.85 -9.27 -17.49
N GLU A 279 -12.00 -10.25 -17.16
CA GLU A 279 -12.10 -11.62 -17.71
C GLU A 279 -13.44 -12.28 -17.39
N GLN A 280 -13.93 -12.15 -16.16
CA GLN A 280 -15.26 -12.64 -15.75
C GLN A 280 -16.41 -11.98 -16.54
N LYS A 281 -16.17 -10.78 -17.10
CA LYS A 281 -17.11 -10.07 -17.99
C LYS A 281 -16.83 -10.27 -19.48
N GLY A 282 -15.91 -11.18 -19.84
CA GLY A 282 -15.51 -11.46 -21.23
C GLY A 282 -14.66 -10.38 -21.89
N TYR A 283 -14.05 -9.47 -21.10
CA TYR A 283 -13.19 -8.42 -21.61
C TYR A 283 -11.70 -8.68 -21.33
N ASN A 284 -10.84 -8.52 -22.31
CA ASN A 284 -9.39 -8.71 -22.17
C ASN A 284 -8.68 -7.38 -21.92
N MET A 285 -8.18 -7.16 -20.71
CA MET A 285 -7.41 -5.96 -20.33
C MET A 285 -5.94 -6.09 -20.76
N ARG A 286 -5.65 -5.89 -22.03
CA ARG A 286 -4.32 -6.08 -22.62
C ARG A 286 -3.24 -5.20 -21.97
N VAL A 287 -3.53 -3.92 -21.73
CA VAL A 287 -2.56 -2.98 -21.14
C VAL A 287 -2.15 -3.43 -19.75
N LEU A 288 -3.10 -3.78 -18.89
CA LEU A 288 -2.76 -4.18 -17.50
C LEU A 288 -2.05 -5.53 -17.43
N LYS A 289 -2.34 -6.46 -18.35
CA LYS A 289 -1.57 -7.72 -18.44
C LYS A 289 -0.10 -7.45 -18.78
N ALA A 290 0.16 -6.55 -19.74
CA ALA A 290 1.53 -6.14 -20.05
C ALA A 290 2.21 -5.40 -18.88
N VAL A 291 1.45 -4.59 -18.12
CA VAL A 291 1.96 -3.89 -16.92
C VAL A 291 2.43 -4.89 -15.85
N GLU A 292 1.67 -5.94 -15.58
CA GLU A 292 2.06 -7.00 -14.63
C GLU A 292 3.27 -7.78 -15.14
N GLU A 293 3.27 -8.18 -16.41
CA GLU A 293 4.42 -8.88 -17.02
C GLU A 293 5.71 -8.08 -16.89
N VAL A 294 5.69 -6.79 -17.22
CA VAL A 294 6.85 -5.90 -17.05
C VAL A 294 7.26 -5.81 -15.58
N ASN A 295 6.32 -5.71 -14.65
CA ASN A 295 6.63 -5.60 -13.23
C ASN A 295 7.26 -6.88 -12.66
N ASP A 296 6.78 -8.05 -13.08
CA ASP A 296 7.34 -9.33 -12.65
C ASP A 296 8.79 -9.48 -13.11
N ILE A 297 9.09 -9.14 -14.37
CA ILE A 297 10.46 -9.12 -14.91
C ILE A 297 11.31 -8.10 -14.14
N GLN A 298 10.77 -6.92 -13.87
CA GLN A 298 11.51 -5.84 -13.21
C GLN A 298 11.92 -6.17 -11.79
N LYS A 299 11.17 -6.98 -11.05
CA LYS A 299 11.56 -7.42 -9.71
C LYS A 299 12.85 -8.25 -9.70
N GLU A 300 13.26 -8.81 -10.81
CA GLU A 300 14.48 -9.61 -10.97
C GLU A 300 15.69 -8.82 -11.44
N ILE A 301 15.51 -7.59 -11.95
CA ILE A 301 16.54 -6.83 -12.67
C ILE A 301 17.82 -6.61 -11.86
N LEU A 302 17.73 -6.37 -10.54
CA LEU A 302 18.93 -6.18 -9.71
C LEU A 302 19.71 -7.49 -9.55
N PHE A 303 19.03 -8.61 -9.46
CA PHE A 303 19.68 -9.92 -9.42
C PHE A 303 20.37 -10.23 -10.75
N GLU A 304 19.76 -9.92 -11.87
CA GLU A 304 20.36 -10.08 -13.20
C GLU A 304 21.62 -9.20 -13.37
N LYS A 305 21.54 -7.94 -12.93
CA LYS A 305 22.71 -7.04 -12.91
C LYS A 305 23.83 -7.60 -12.02
N LEU A 306 23.49 -8.15 -10.85
CA LEU A 306 24.44 -8.80 -9.95
C LEU A 306 25.11 -10.01 -10.63
N LEU A 307 24.33 -10.89 -11.25
CA LEU A 307 24.86 -12.03 -11.99
C LEU A 307 25.76 -11.62 -13.14
N LYS A 308 25.33 -10.64 -13.93
CA LYS A 308 26.11 -10.11 -15.04
C LYS A 308 27.47 -9.56 -14.56
N HIS A 309 27.47 -8.82 -13.45
CA HIS A 309 28.69 -8.27 -12.85
C HIS A 309 29.68 -9.37 -12.44
N PHE A 310 29.19 -10.49 -11.92
CA PHE A 310 30.01 -11.63 -11.48
C PHE A 310 30.09 -12.77 -12.50
N ASN A 311 29.86 -12.50 -13.79
CA ASN A 311 29.93 -13.48 -14.89
C ASN A 311 29.11 -14.75 -14.63
N GLY A 312 27.91 -14.56 -14.07
CA GLY A 312 26.94 -15.63 -13.82
C GLY A 312 27.19 -16.46 -12.54
N ASN A 313 28.19 -16.11 -11.71
CA ASN A 313 28.50 -16.92 -10.52
C ASN A 313 28.62 -16.05 -9.26
N ILE A 314 27.64 -16.21 -8.36
CA ILE A 314 27.64 -15.57 -7.04
C ILE A 314 27.72 -16.57 -5.88
N LYS A 315 28.03 -17.84 -6.16
CA LYS A 315 28.18 -18.86 -5.12
C LYS A 315 29.27 -18.46 -4.13
N GLY A 316 28.93 -18.47 -2.84
CA GLY A 316 29.83 -18.10 -1.74
C GLY A 316 30.13 -16.61 -1.65
N LYS A 317 29.43 -15.74 -2.41
CA LYS A 317 29.54 -14.28 -2.28
C LYS A 317 28.60 -13.77 -1.22
N LYS A 318 29.01 -12.75 -0.50
CA LYS A 318 28.19 -12.02 0.47
C LYS A 318 27.65 -10.76 -0.17
N ILE A 319 26.34 -10.59 -0.14
CA ILE A 319 25.63 -9.46 -0.74
C ILE A 319 24.98 -8.63 0.38
N ALA A 320 25.37 -7.37 0.48
CA ALA A 320 24.70 -6.41 1.35
C ALA A 320 23.44 -5.87 0.67
N ILE A 321 22.35 -5.77 1.42
CA ILE A 321 21.07 -5.19 0.92
C ILE A 321 20.64 -4.06 1.85
N TRP A 322 20.41 -2.89 1.27
CA TRP A 322 19.81 -1.74 1.93
C TRP A 322 18.37 -1.56 1.44
N GLY A 323 17.44 -1.64 2.40
CA GLY A 323 16.02 -1.54 2.15
C GLY A 323 15.36 -2.89 1.87
N LEU A 324 14.33 -3.21 2.64
CA LEU A 324 13.58 -4.45 2.56
C LEU A 324 12.10 -4.19 2.23
N SER A 325 11.49 -3.16 2.84
CA SER A 325 10.12 -2.75 2.53
C SER A 325 9.96 -2.36 1.06
N PHE A 326 8.73 -2.46 0.52
CA PHE A 326 8.48 -2.14 -0.88
C PHE A 326 8.71 -0.66 -1.23
N LYS A 327 8.67 0.23 -0.24
CA LYS A 327 8.99 1.67 -0.32
C LYS A 327 9.39 2.21 1.06
N PRO A 328 9.96 3.42 1.15
CA PRO A 328 10.24 4.07 2.44
C PRO A 328 8.98 4.37 3.27
N GLU A 329 9.18 4.59 4.59
CA GLU A 329 8.16 4.99 5.57
C GLU A 329 7.04 3.96 5.79
N THR A 330 7.33 2.67 5.57
CA THR A 330 6.43 1.55 5.88
C THR A 330 7.22 0.28 6.23
N ASP A 331 6.59 -0.63 6.96
CA ASP A 331 7.08 -1.99 7.22
C ASP A 331 6.51 -3.04 6.24
N ASP A 332 5.67 -2.61 5.27
CA ASP A 332 4.99 -3.54 4.35
C ASP A 332 5.96 -4.23 3.40
N MET A 333 6.01 -5.55 3.52
CA MET A 333 6.85 -6.46 2.74
C MET A 333 6.08 -7.22 1.64
N ARG A 334 4.76 -7.03 1.55
CA ARG A 334 3.93 -7.76 0.58
C ARG A 334 4.36 -7.44 -0.84
N GLU A 335 4.61 -8.47 -1.63
CA GLU A 335 5.08 -8.32 -3.02
C GLU A 335 6.34 -7.44 -3.16
N ALA A 336 7.13 -7.27 -2.09
CA ALA A 336 8.33 -6.44 -2.11
C ALA A 336 9.40 -7.04 -3.04
N PRO A 337 10.02 -6.23 -3.92
CA PRO A 337 11.11 -6.69 -4.79
C PRO A 337 12.28 -7.30 -4.03
N SER A 338 12.56 -6.83 -2.81
CA SER A 338 13.61 -7.37 -1.95
C SER A 338 13.47 -8.86 -1.68
N LEU A 339 12.24 -9.37 -1.49
CA LEU A 339 12.00 -10.80 -1.27
C LEU A 339 12.36 -11.64 -2.49
N VAL A 340 12.06 -11.15 -3.68
CA VAL A 340 12.43 -11.83 -4.95
C VAL A 340 13.95 -11.87 -5.09
N ILE A 341 14.61 -10.73 -4.89
CA ILE A 341 16.06 -10.58 -5.00
C ILE A 341 16.78 -11.47 -3.97
N ILE A 342 16.36 -11.44 -2.70
CA ILE A 342 16.93 -12.26 -1.63
C ILE A 342 16.82 -13.74 -1.95
N ASN A 343 15.63 -14.22 -2.33
CA ASN A 343 15.42 -15.63 -2.65
C ASN A 343 16.33 -16.08 -3.80
N LYS A 344 16.44 -15.29 -4.87
CA LYS A 344 17.31 -15.61 -6.01
C LYS A 344 18.79 -15.62 -5.63
N ILE A 345 19.25 -14.71 -4.77
CA ILE A 345 20.64 -14.72 -4.27
C ILE A 345 20.93 -15.99 -3.47
N LEU A 346 20.01 -16.38 -2.56
CA LEU A 346 20.16 -17.60 -1.76
C LEU A 346 20.11 -18.87 -2.61
N GLU A 347 19.21 -18.96 -3.59
CA GLU A 347 19.11 -20.07 -4.54
C GLU A 347 20.38 -20.22 -5.39
N ALA A 348 21.03 -19.10 -5.75
CA ALA A 348 22.29 -19.09 -6.48
C ALA A 348 23.53 -19.35 -5.58
N GLY A 349 23.31 -19.65 -4.30
CA GLY A 349 24.36 -20.00 -3.33
C GLY A 349 25.13 -18.80 -2.75
N GLY A 350 24.61 -17.60 -2.90
CA GLY A 350 25.08 -16.41 -2.20
C GLY A 350 24.54 -16.33 -0.77
N SER A 351 25.08 -15.41 0.03
CA SER A 351 24.56 -15.05 1.36
C SER A 351 24.16 -13.57 1.37
N VAL A 352 23.24 -13.21 2.26
CA VAL A 352 22.70 -11.85 2.35
C VAL A 352 22.88 -11.32 3.76
N SER A 353 23.39 -10.08 3.89
CA SER A 353 23.29 -9.25 5.09
C SER A 353 22.45 -8.03 4.75
N ALA A 354 21.40 -7.75 5.53
CA ALA A 354 20.43 -6.73 5.17
C ALA A 354 20.16 -5.76 6.32
N TYR A 355 19.80 -4.54 5.93
CA TYR A 355 19.30 -3.53 6.85
C TYR A 355 18.13 -2.77 6.24
N ASP A 356 17.12 -2.55 7.06
CA ASP A 356 15.97 -1.68 6.80
C ASP A 356 15.60 -0.99 8.11
N PRO A 357 15.31 0.31 8.12
CA PRO A 357 14.98 1.03 9.36
C PRO A 357 13.77 0.50 10.12
N ILE A 358 12.79 -0.08 9.42
CA ILE A 358 11.48 -0.46 9.98
C ILE A 358 11.10 -1.92 9.69
N ALA A 359 11.36 -2.43 8.48
CA ALA A 359 10.80 -3.69 7.99
C ALA A 359 11.56 -4.96 8.42
N MET A 360 12.62 -4.85 9.23
CA MET A 360 13.45 -6.00 9.63
C MET A 360 12.65 -7.11 10.31
N GLY A 361 11.77 -6.72 11.25
CA GLY A 361 10.92 -7.68 11.99
C GLY A 361 9.95 -8.40 11.09
N GLU A 362 9.32 -7.68 10.15
CA GLU A 362 8.37 -8.24 9.20
C GLU A 362 9.08 -9.15 8.18
N CYS A 363 10.24 -8.75 7.70
CA CYS A 363 11.06 -9.60 6.83
C CYS A 363 11.43 -10.92 7.53
N LYS A 364 11.89 -10.84 8.80
CA LYS A 364 12.21 -12.03 9.59
C LYS A 364 10.99 -12.94 9.82
N ARG A 365 9.81 -12.37 9.99
CA ARG A 365 8.55 -13.13 10.09
C ARG A 365 8.26 -13.91 8.80
N ILE A 366 8.58 -13.36 7.62
CA ILE A 366 8.30 -13.96 6.31
C ILE A 366 9.34 -15.03 5.93
N ILE A 367 10.63 -14.71 6.01
CA ILE A 367 11.69 -15.58 5.51
C ILE A 367 12.54 -16.23 6.62
N GLY A 368 12.26 -15.95 7.89
CA GLY A 368 13.00 -16.51 9.03
C GLY A 368 14.44 -16.01 9.10
N ASP A 369 15.31 -16.85 9.63
CA ASP A 369 16.74 -16.58 9.84
C ASP A 369 17.61 -16.99 8.62
N LYS A 370 17.08 -16.86 7.39
CA LYS A 370 17.80 -17.22 6.16
C LYS A 370 18.86 -16.19 5.75
N ILE A 371 18.82 -15.00 6.33
CA ILE A 371 19.75 -13.90 6.07
C ILE A 371 20.24 -13.30 7.39
N ASP A 372 21.32 -12.54 7.34
CA ASP A 372 21.83 -11.78 8.48
C ASP A 372 21.10 -10.44 8.58
N TYR A 373 20.44 -10.18 9.70
CA TYR A 373 19.74 -8.92 9.98
C TYR A 373 20.67 -7.99 10.78
N CYS A 374 20.98 -6.82 10.23
CA CYS A 374 21.94 -5.89 10.79
C CYS A 374 21.27 -4.77 11.59
N THR A 375 21.96 -4.19 12.58
CA THR A 375 21.38 -3.15 13.45
C THR A 375 21.45 -1.76 12.83
N ASN A 376 22.33 -1.53 11.85
CA ASN A 376 22.44 -0.30 11.08
C ASN A 376 22.94 -0.60 9.66
N MET A 377 22.89 0.41 8.77
CA MET A 377 23.28 0.27 7.38
C MET A 377 24.76 -0.11 7.18
N TYR A 378 25.66 0.36 8.06
CA TYR A 378 27.09 0.07 7.95
C TYR A 378 27.45 -1.33 8.43
N ASP A 379 26.65 -1.96 9.29
CA ASP A 379 26.89 -3.35 9.73
C ASP A 379 26.57 -4.38 8.63
N ALA A 380 25.80 -3.99 7.62
CA ALA A 380 25.46 -4.87 6.50
C ALA A 380 26.63 -5.04 5.50
N VAL A 381 27.54 -4.07 5.41
CA VAL A 381 28.56 -4.02 4.34
C VAL A 381 29.90 -4.70 4.62
N PRO A 382 30.36 -5.03 5.85
CA PRO A 382 31.63 -5.69 6.07
C PRO A 382 31.73 -7.00 5.28
N ASP A 383 32.87 -7.16 4.59
CA ASP A 383 33.19 -8.31 3.73
C ASP A 383 32.21 -8.58 2.58
N ALA A 384 31.31 -7.64 2.29
CA ALA A 384 30.38 -7.78 1.17
C ALA A 384 31.09 -7.70 -0.19
N ASP A 385 30.72 -8.60 -1.11
CA ASP A 385 31.19 -8.58 -2.49
C ASP A 385 30.40 -7.55 -3.35
N ALA A 386 29.17 -7.19 -2.94
CA ALA A 386 28.38 -6.12 -3.55
C ALA A 386 27.37 -5.53 -2.54
N LEU A 387 26.97 -4.29 -2.77
CA LEU A 387 25.89 -3.60 -2.09
C LEU A 387 24.74 -3.34 -3.07
N LEU A 388 23.54 -3.81 -2.77
CA LEU A 388 22.31 -3.54 -3.50
C LEU A 388 21.45 -2.56 -2.73
N LEU A 389 21.06 -1.45 -3.35
CA LEU A 389 20.03 -0.56 -2.85
C LEU A 389 18.68 -0.95 -3.45
N VAL A 390 17.75 -1.40 -2.60
CA VAL A 390 16.42 -1.87 -3.04
C VAL A 390 15.32 -0.89 -2.65
N THR A 391 15.44 -0.22 -1.49
CA THR A 391 14.45 0.78 -1.02
C THR A 391 15.17 2.05 -0.62
N GLU A 392 14.69 3.18 -1.14
CA GLU A 392 15.35 4.48 -1.06
C GLU A 392 15.06 5.25 0.24
N TRP A 393 15.33 4.67 1.40
CA TRP A 393 15.21 5.36 2.67
C TRP A 393 16.08 6.63 2.73
N LYS A 394 15.64 7.63 3.49
CA LYS A 394 16.33 8.93 3.58
C LYS A 394 17.78 8.78 4.08
N GLU A 395 18.00 7.89 5.04
CA GLU A 395 19.33 7.67 5.62
C GLU A 395 20.33 7.05 4.63
N PHE A 396 19.86 6.40 3.57
CA PHE A 396 20.74 5.83 2.54
C PHE A 396 21.23 6.85 1.51
N ARG A 397 20.69 8.08 1.50
CA ARG A 397 20.98 9.07 0.44
C ARG A 397 22.37 9.68 0.50
N VAL A 398 22.93 9.85 1.69
CA VAL A 398 24.25 10.46 1.89
C VAL A 398 25.09 9.61 2.83
N PRO A 399 25.48 8.38 2.41
CA PRO A 399 26.30 7.51 3.24
C PRO A 399 27.76 7.93 3.22
N SER A 400 28.54 7.45 4.19
CA SER A 400 29.99 7.61 4.16
C SER A 400 30.64 6.58 3.22
N TRP A 401 30.80 6.91 1.95
CA TRP A 401 31.38 6.02 0.94
C TRP A 401 32.80 5.57 1.30
N SER A 402 33.57 6.39 2.00
CA SER A 402 34.92 6.03 2.46
C SER A 402 34.90 4.90 3.51
N VAL A 403 33.90 4.89 4.39
CA VAL A 403 33.69 3.81 5.37
C VAL A 403 33.27 2.54 4.65
N ILE A 404 32.28 2.66 3.77
CA ILE A 404 31.74 1.53 2.99
C ILE A 404 32.83 0.86 2.17
N LYS A 405 33.62 1.64 1.43
CA LYS A 405 34.72 1.11 0.60
C LYS A 405 35.77 0.34 1.40
N LYS A 406 36.09 0.81 2.61
CA LYS A 406 37.06 0.13 3.50
C LYS A 406 36.47 -1.17 4.10
N ALA A 407 35.19 -1.22 4.33
CA ALA A 407 34.52 -2.37 4.95
C ALA A 407 34.20 -3.48 3.94
N MET A 408 33.86 -3.12 2.71
CA MET A 408 33.51 -4.08 1.66
C MET A 408 34.74 -4.86 1.16
N LYS A 409 34.53 -6.10 0.77
CA LYS A 409 35.54 -6.91 0.08
C LYS A 409 35.75 -6.43 -1.36
N ARG A 410 34.70 -5.97 -2.02
CA ARG A 410 34.69 -5.36 -3.36
C ARG A 410 33.81 -4.12 -3.37
N PRO A 411 34.29 -3.00 -3.93
CA PRO A 411 33.52 -1.76 -3.97
C PRO A 411 32.49 -1.76 -5.12
N VAL A 412 31.52 -2.68 -5.09
CA VAL A 412 30.47 -2.82 -6.10
C VAL A 412 29.15 -2.33 -5.53
N VAL A 413 28.51 -1.38 -6.20
CA VAL A 413 27.20 -0.83 -5.83
C VAL A 413 26.23 -0.99 -6.99
N ILE A 414 25.08 -1.62 -6.74
CA ILE A 414 23.98 -1.75 -7.68
C ILE A 414 22.78 -1.00 -7.10
N ASP A 415 22.47 0.13 -7.72
CA ASP A 415 21.43 1.06 -7.25
C ASP A 415 20.11 0.81 -7.97
N GLY A 416 19.16 0.21 -7.27
CA GLY A 416 17.82 -0.08 -7.77
C GLY A 416 16.84 1.10 -7.75
N ARG A 417 17.28 2.28 -7.30
CA ARG A 417 16.42 3.46 -7.14
C ARG A 417 16.99 4.73 -7.76
N ASN A 418 18.18 4.64 -8.35
CA ASN A 418 18.84 5.77 -9.01
C ASN A 418 18.99 7.00 -8.10
N ILE A 419 19.36 6.79 -6.83
CA ILE A 419 19.51 7.88 -5.87
C ILE A 419 20.94 8.40 -5.75
N TYR A 420 21.92 7.70 -6.34
CA TYR A 420 23.34 8.09 -6.29
C TYR A 420 23.82 8.64 -7.63
N GLU A 421 24.78 9.54 -7.54
CA GLU A 421 25.45 10.11 -8.72
C GLU A 421 26.55 9.16 -9.22
N LYS A 422 26.37 8.61 -10.41
CA LYS A 422 27.29 7.65 -11.04
C LYS A 422 28.71 8.17 -11.08
N LYS A 423 28.90 9.43 -11.47
CA LYS A 423 30.21 10.06 -11.58
C LYS A 423 30.94 10.10 -10.23
N GLU A 424 30.22 10.46 -9.16
CA GLU A 424 30.78 10.53 -7.82
C GLU A 424 31.28 9.16 -7.34
N LEU A 425 30.49 8.09 -7.51
CA LEU A 425 30.91 6.76 -7.07
C LEU A 425 32.09 6.23 -7.88
N LEU A 426 32.12 6.46 -9.19
CA LEU A 426 33.25 6.08 -10.05
C LEU A 426 34.54 6.81 -9.64
N GLU A 427 34.47 8.13 -9.35
CA GLU A 427 35.62 8.91 -8.86
C GLU A 427 36.12 8.41 -7.51
N GLN A 428 35.23 7.92 -6.65
CA GLN A 428 35.60 7.27 -5.38
C GLN A 428 36.10 5.83 -5.55
N GLY A 429 36.10 5.31 -6.78
CA GLY A 429 36.62 3.99 -7.14
C GLY A 429 35.66 2.84 -6.81
N PHE A 430 34.36 3.08 -6.88
CA PHE A 430 33.36 2.04 -6.89
C PHE A 430 33.06 1.59 -8.33
N GLU A 431 32.72 0.31 -8.48
CA GLU A 431 32.04 -0.19 -9.66
C GLU A 431 30.54 0.04 -9.43
N TYR A 432 29.91 0.91 -10.23
CA TYR A 432 28.54 1.34 -10.03
C TYR A 432 27.66 1.00 -11.23
N SER A 433 26.51 0.43 -10.96
CA SER A 433 25.44 0.27 -11.95
C SER A 433 24.09 0.65 -11.32
N CYS A 434 23.16 1.11 -12.16
CA CYS A 434 21.81 1.51 -11.75
C CYS A 434 20.80 1.09 -12.82
N ILE A 435 19.58 1.57 -12.73
CA ILE A 435 18.48 1.24 -13.66
C ILE A 435 18.48 2.28 -14.79
N GLY A 436 18.61 1.83 -16.05
CA GLY A 436 18.42 2.68 -17.23
C GLY A 436 19.59 3.63 -17.58
N GLN A 437 20.84 3.24 -17.18
CA GLN A 437 22.06 3.96 -17.56
C GLN A 437 23.20 3.01 -17.90
#